data_da21b571bffe130aeecadbabfcbbcb35
#
_entry.id   da21b571bffe130aeecadbabfcbbcb35
#
_cell.length_a   1.000
_cell.length_b   1.000
_cell.length_c   1.000
_cell.angle_alpha   90.00
_cell.angle_beta   90.00
_cell.angle_gamma   90.00
#
_symmetry.space_group_name_H-M   'P 1'
#
loop_
_entity.id
_entity.type
_entity.pdbx_description
1 polymer ?
#
loop_
_entity_poly.entity_id
_entity_poly.type
_entity_poly.pdbx_seq_one_letter_code
_entity_poly.pdbx_strand_id
1 'polypeptide(L)'
;YLVSIRKMVYKFEMEEQYAYCFNSILRKIQYDKLTATAPPMVLFHSDEFTPLGLDTEFAIPVKQFVTGTKDFCPGLCLKTTLHGGYSNLPSIYTKQCKWAEQNGYENNGPLYEVYITDPTQTSNEDDLVTEIYYPVKKK
;
A
#
# COMPACT_ATOMS: atom_id res chain seq x y z
N TYR A 1 -3.90 11.83 7.68
CA TYR A 1 -2.42 12.00 7.66
C TYR A 1 -1.75 10.63 7.71
N LEU A 2 -0.58 10.51 7.09
CA LEU A 2 0.19 9.28 7.06
C LEU A 2 1.49 9.42 7.86
N VAL A 3 1.77 8.45 8.71
CA VAL A 3 3.12 8.19 9.19
C VAL A 3 3.72 7.18 8.23
N SER A 4 4.81 7.54 7.53
CA SER A 4 5.32 6.72 6.45
C SER A 4 6.85 6.65 6.42
N ILE A 5 7.35 5.58 5.79
CA ILE A 5 8.76 5.41 5.44
C ILE A 5 8.80 5.03 3.96
N ARG A 6 9.48 5.84 3.15
CA ARG A 6 9.65 5.61 1.72
C ARG A 6 11.10 5.24 1.44
N LYS A 7 11.29 4.12 0.75
CA LYS A 7 12.63 3.64 0.40
C LYS A 7 12.60 2.71 -0.80
N MET A 8 13.75 2.48 -1.40
CA MET A 8 13.94 1.49 -2.44
C MET A 8 13.97 0.10 -1.80
N VAL A 9 13.09 -0.80 -2.24
CA VAL A 9 12.98 -2.17 -1.72
C VAL A 9 13.23 -3.16 -2.84
N TYR A 10 14.16 -4.08 -2.62
CA TYR A 10 14.47 -5.14 -3.58
C TYR A 10 13.55 -6.33 -3.36
N LYS A 11 13.20 -7.04 -4.44
CA LYS A 11 12.21 -8.12 -4.40
C LYS A 11 12.48 -9.15 -3.29
N PHE A 12 13.73 -9.54 -3.09
CA PHE A 12 14.10 -10.54 -2.09
C PHE A 12 14.12 -10.00 -0.65
N GLU A 13 13.98 -8.67 -0.47
CA GLU A 13 13.98 -8.02 0.84
C GLU A 13 12.58 -7.64 1.33
N MET A 14 11.55 -7.87 0.52
CA MET A 14 10.20 -7.34 0.81
C MET A 14 9.69 -7.70 2.20
N GLU A 15 9.79 -8.98 2.61
CA GLU A 15 9.29 -9.41 3.91
C GLU A 15 10.06 -8.75 5.06
N GLU A 16 11.38 -8.66 4.97
CA GLU A 16 12.22 -8.05 6.00
C GLU A 16 11.93 -6.56 6.12
N GLN A 17 11.86 -5.85 4.99
CA GLN A 17 11.59 -4.42 4.98
C GLN A 17 10.19 -4.10 5.45
N TYR A 18 9.24 -4.97 5.13
CA TYR A 18 7.87 -4.89 5.62
C TYR A 18 7.83 -4.84 7.14
N ALA A 19 8.42 -5.86 7.78
CA ALA A 19 8.45 -5.96 9.23
C ALA A 19 9.22 -4.78 9.85
N TYR A 20 10.38 -4.46 9.31
CA TYR A 20 11.22 -3.38 9.82
C TYR A 20 10.50 -2.02 9.75
N CYS A 21 9.96 -1.68 8.59
CA CYS A 21 9.34 -0.37 8.37
C CYS A 21 8.06 -0.21 9.20
N PHE A 22 7.20 -1.21 9.24
CA PHE A 22 5.98 -1.12 10.04
C PHE A 22 6.26 -1.11 11.53
N ASN A 23 7.26 -1.84 12.01
CA ASN A 23 7.66 -1.75 13.42
C ASN A 23 8.18 -0.35 13.76
N SER A 24 8.95 0.27 12.87
CA SER A 24 9.44 1.63 13.06
C SER A 24 8.30 2.65 13.08
N ILE A 25 7.32 2.49 12.18
CA ILE A 25 6.13 3.35 12.13
C ILE A 25 5.31 3.21 13.40
N LEU A 26 5.08 1.99 13.87
CA LEU A 26 4.34 1.74 15.10
C LEU A 26 5.02 2.34 16.32
N ARG A 27 6.34 2.28 16.39
CA ARG A 27 7.12 2.94 17.47
C ARG A 27 6.91 4.45 17.46
N LYS A 28 6.91 5.08 16.29
CA LYS A 28 6.66 6.51 16.16
C LYS A 28 5.25 6.87 16.60
N ILE A 29 4.26 6.08 16.18
CA ILE A 29 2.86 6.28 16.59
C ILE A 29 2.75 6.20 18.11
N GLN A 30 3.38 5.22 18.72
CA GLN A 30 3.36 5.05 20.17
C GLN A 30 4.11 6.18 20.88
N TYR A 31 5.28 6.56 20.38
CA TYR A 31 6.10 7.62 20.97
C TYR A 31 5.39 8.98 20.93
N ASP A 32 4.80 9.32 19.79
CA ASP A 32 4.08 10.60 19.61
C ASP A 32 2.63 10.55 20.08
N LYS A 33 2.17 9.41 20.60
CA LYS A 33 0.80 9.17 21.08
C LYS A 33 -0.24 9.46 20.00
N LEU A 34 0.01 8.97 18.79
CA LEU A 34 -0.89 9.13 17.66
C LEU A 34 -1.95 8.04 17.65
N THR A 35 -3.07 8.31 16.96
CA THR A 35 -4.17 7.37 16.83
C THR A 35 -4.26 6.88 15.37
N ALA A 36 -4.05 5.59 15.15
CA ALA A 36 -4.23 4.97 13.84
C ALA A 36 -5.72 4.98 13.48
N THR A 37 -6.05 5.43 12.26
CA THR A 37 -7.43 5.57 11.81
C THR A 37 -7.84 4.54 10.76
N ALA A 38 -6.88 3.81 10.19
CA ALA A 38 -7.12 2.82 9.16
C ALA A 38 -6.00 1.77 9.17
N PRO A 39 -6.20 0.63 8.46
CA PRO A 39 -5.19 -0.42 8.39
C PRO A 39 -3.87 0.05 7.75
N PRO A 40 -2.75 -0.65 7.99
CA PRO A 40 -1.49 -0.39 7.31
C PRO A 40 -1.63 -0.49 5.80
N MET A 41 -0.83 0.29 5.08
CA MET A 41 -0.86 0.32 3.62
C MET A 41 0.53 0.46 3.04
N VAL A 42 0.68 0.08 1.79
CA VAL A 42 1.92 0.23 1.02
C VAL A 42 1.58 0.92 -0.29
N LEU A 43 2.33 1.98 -0.62
CA LEU A 43 2.22 2.71 -1.88
C LEU A 43 3.42 2.36 -2.76
N PHE A 44 3.15 2.08 -4.02
CA PHE A 44 4.19 1.78 -5.02
C PHE A 44 4.34 2.96 -5.95
N HIS A 45 5.46 3.66 -5.82
CA HIS A 45 5.75 4.87 -6.61
C HIS A 45 6.44 4.57 -7.94
N SER A 46 6.93 3.34 -8.12
CA SER A 46 7.54 2.91 -9.39
C SER A 46 6.47 2.53 -10.40
N ASP A 47 6.64 2.94 -11.66
CA ASP A 47 5.70 2.63 -12.74
C ASP A 47 5.78 1.15 -13.16
N GLU A 48 6.94 0.53 -12.96
CA GLU A 48 7.19 -0.86 -13.34
C GLU A 48 7.83 -1.64 -12.20
N PHE A 49 7.47 -2.92 -12.10
CA PHE A 49 8.11 -3.85 -11.19
C PHE A 49 9.43 -4.31 -11.81
N THR A 50 10.55 -3.84 -11.26
CA THR A 50 11.86 -4.21 -11.75
C THR A 50 12.63 -5.01 -10.70
N PRO A 51 13.55 -5.92 -11.11
CA PRO A 51 14.41 -6.60 -10.16
C PRO A 51 15.43 -5.67 -9.49
N LEU A 52 15.59 -4.46 -10.01
CA LEU A 52 16.50 -3.45 -9.45
C LEU A 52 15.91 -2.70 -8.25
N GLY A 53 14.69 -3.01 -7.88
CA GLY A 53 14.04 -2.42 -6.73
C GLY A 53 12.76 -1.68 -7.07
N LEU A 54 11.94 -1.47 -6.05
CA LEU A 54 10.69 -0.73 -6.13
C LEU A 54 10.75 0.46 -5.18
N ASP A 55 10.38 1.63 -5.67
CA ASP A 55 10.20 2.81 -4.82
C ASP A 55 8.91 2.61 -4.01
N THR A 56 9.08 2.21 -2.76
CA THR A 56 7.99 1.73 -1.90
C THR A 56 7.84 2.63 -0.69
N GLU A 57 6.61 2.96 -0.38
CA GLU A 57 6.29 3.73 0.83
C GLU A 57 5.38 2.90 1.73
N PHE A 58 5.87 2.59 2.94
CA PHE A 58 5.10 1.91 3.98
C PHE A 58 4.44 2.97 4.84
N ALA A 59 3.14 2.86 5.10
CA ALA A 59 2.40 3.90 5.79
C ALA A 59 1.29 3.36 6.69
N ILE A 60 1.00 4.09 7.78
CA ILE A 60 -0.18 3.86 8.61
C ILE A 60 -0.91 5.20 8.76
N PRO A 61 -2.19 5.28 8.37
CA PRO A 61 -2.97 6.49 8.54
C PRO A 61 -3.20 6.82 10.02
N VAL A 62 -3.05 8.09 10.37
CA VAL A 62 -3.26 8.58 11.72
C VAL A 62 -4.16 9.82 11.71
N LYS A 63 -4.78 10.10 12.84
CA LYS A 63 -5.69 11.23 13.01
C LYS A 63 -4.95 12.56 13.16
N GLN A 64 -3.81 12.53 13.84
CA GLN A 64 -3.09 13.75 14.23
C GLN A 64 -2.08 14.18 13.19
N PHE A 65 -1.89 15.48 13.03
CA PHE A 65 -0.82 16.06 12.24
C PHE A 65 0.34 16.43 13.16
N VAL A 66 1.50 15.80 12.94
CA VAL A 66 2.74 16.08 13.65
C VAL A 66 3.91 16.09 12.66
N THR A 67 5.07 16.53 13.10
CA THR A 67 6.28 16.50 12.27
C THR A 67 6.53 15.08 11.75
N GLY A 68 6.72 14.95 10.46
CA GLY A 68 6.96 13.65 9.80
C GLY A 68 5.71 12.97 9.27
N THR A 69 4.51 13.54 9.48
CA THR A 69 3.30 13.07 8.81
C THR A 69 3.09 13.81 7.51
N LYS A 70 2.36 13.20 6.59
CA LYS A 70 1.96 13.86 5.34
C LYS A 70 0.47 13.67 5.08
N ASP A 71 -0.12 14.59 4.36
CA ASP A 71 -1.51 14.48 3.92
C ASP A 71 -1.63 13.50 2.77
N PHE A 72 -2.70 12.70 2.77
CA PHE A 72 -2.96 11.71 1.75
C PHE A 72 -4.42 11.83 1.29
N CYS A 73 -4.60 12.34 0.09
CA CYS A 73 -5.90 12.56 -0.52
C CYS A 73 -5.92 11.97 -1.93
N PRO A 74 -6.00 10.63 -2.06
CA PRO A 74 -6.14 10.04 -3.39
C PRO A 74 -7.49 10.42 -3.96
N GLY A 75 -7.54 10.70 -5.25
CA GLY A 75 -8.80 10.99 -5.93
C GLY A 75 -9.55 9.72 -6.29
N LEU A 76 -10.11 9.68 -7.51
CA LEU A 76 -10.81 8.52 -8.02
C LEU A 76 -9.87 7.32 -8.18
N CYS A 77 -10.30 6.16 -7.70
CA CYS A 77 -9.52 4.93 -7.75
C CYS A 77 -10.36 3.76 -8.23
N LEU A 78 -9.73 2.82 -8.94
CA LEU A 78 -10.26 1.47 -9.09
C LEU A 78 -9.90 0.70 -7.83
N LYS A 79 -10.89 0.10 -7.19
CA LYS A 79 -10.70 -0.69 -5.99
C LYS A 79 -10.98 -2.16 -6.27
N THR A 80 -10.07 -3.02 -5.88
CA THR A 80 -10.24 -4.48 -5.95
C THR A 80 -9.96 -5.07 -4.59
N THR A 81 -10.78 -6.01 -4.15
CA THR A 81 -10.56 -6.75 -2.90
C THR A 81 -10.03 -8.13 -3.22
N LEU A 82 -8.85 -8.45 -2.67
CA LEU A 82 -8.24 -9.77 -2.80
C LEU A 82 -8.50 -10.57 -1.52
N HIS A 83 -9.06 -11.76 -1.69
CA HIS A 83 -9.19 -12.75 -0.62
C HIS A 83 -8.17 -13.84 -0.86
N GLY A 84 -7.27 -14.07 0.11
CA GLY A 84 -6.23 -15.07 0.04
C GLY A 84 -4.83 -14.50 -0.05
N GLY A 85 -3.88 -15.32 -0.45
CA GLY A 85 -2.46 -14.99 -0.46
C GLY A 85 -2.07 -13.95 -1.52
N TYR A 86 -0.94 -13.33 -1.32
CA TYR A 86 -0.44 -12.23 -2.16
C TYR A 86 0.07 -12.69 -3.53
N SER A 87 0.14 -13.98 -3.80
CA SER A 87 0.58 -14.51 -5.09
C SER A 87 -0.33 -14.08 -6.25
N ASN A 88 -1.56 -13.70 -5.98
CA ASN A 88 -2.52 -13.24 -6.98
C ASN A 88 -2.44 -11.73 -7.28
N LEU A 89 -1.63 -10.98 -6.57
CA LEU A 89 -1.52 -9.53 -6.75
C LEU A 89 -1.12 -9.10 -8.18
N PRO A 90 -0.11 -9.71 -8.84
CA PRO A 90 0.24 -9.32 -10.20
C PRO A 90 -0.92 -9.44 -11.19
N SER A 91 -1.75 -10.47 -11.05
CA SER A 91 -2.94 -10.68 -11.88
C SER A 91 -3.96 -9.55 -11.70
N ILE A 92 -4.15 -9.08 -10.47
CA ILE A 92 -5.06 -7.98 -10.16
C ILE A 92 -4.56 -6.67 -10.78
N TYR A 93 -3.27 -6.39 -10.67
CA TYR A 93 -2.67 -5.18 -11.27
C TYR A 93 -2.88 -5.15 -12.78
N THR A 94 -2.67 -6.27 -13.44
CA THR A 94 -2.88 -6.39 -14.89
C THR A 94 -4.33 -6.13 -15.27
N LYS A 95 -5.28 -6.68 -14.51
CA LYS A 95 -6.72 -6.48 -14.75
C LYS A 95 -7.13 -5.03 -14.55
N GLN A 96 -6.61 -4.36 -13.53
CA GLN A 96 -6.91 -2.95 -13.27
C GLN A 96 -6.38 -2.05 -14.39
N CYS A 97 -5.15 -2.28 -14.85
CA CYS A 97 -4.58 -1.53 -15.96
C CYS A 97 -5.37 -1.71 -17.24
N LYS A 98 -5.78 -2.93 -17.58
CA LYS A 98 -6.58 -3.22 -18.75
C LYS A 98 -7.95 -2.56 -18.68
N TRP A 99 -8.62 -2.65 -17.55
CA TRP A 99 -9.93 -2.04 -17.39
C TRP A 99 -9.85 -0.52 -17.58
N ALA A 100 -8.85 0.12 -16.98
CA ALA A 100 -8.65 1.55 -17.11
C ALA A 100 -8.44 1.95 -18.58
N GLU A 101 -7.56 1.25 -19.28
CA GLU A 101 -7.27 1.51 -20.69
C GLU A 101 -8.52 1.35 -21.56
N GLN A 102 -9.28 0.28 -21.35
CA GLN A 102 -10.50 -0.02 -22.12
C GLN A 102 -11.63 0.97 -21.86
N ASN A 103 -11.64 1.63 -20.71
CA ASN A 103 -12.71 2.54 -20.30
C ASN A 103 -12.31 4.01 -20.33
N GLY A 104 -11.18 4.34 -20.95
CA GLY A 104 -10.75 5.72 -21.15
C GLY A 104 -10.17 6.39 -19.92
N TYR A 105 -9.56 5.64 -19.03
CA TYR A 105 -8.86 6.17 -17.85
C TYR A 105 -7.35 5.95 -17.97
N GLU A 106 -6.60 6.79 -17.26
CA GLU A 106 -5.15 6.64 -17.15
C GLU A 106 -4.74 6.71 -15.68
N ASN A 107 -3.54 6.23 -15.38
CA ASN A 107 -3.00 6.26 -14.02
C ASN A 107 -2.84 7.70 -13.51
N ASN A 108 -3.21 7.95 -12.28
CA ASN A 108 -3.16 9.27 -11.65
C ASN A 108 -2.50 9.23 -10.27
N GLY A 109 -1.47 8.46 -10.10
CA GLY A 109 -0.72 8.40 -8.86
C GLY A 109 -0.22 7.00 -8.53
N PRO A 110 0.45 6.83 -7.39
CA PRO A 110 0.97 5.54 -7.00
C PRO A 110 -0.17 4.56 -6.67
N LEU A 111 -0.06 3.34 -7.17
CA LEU A 111 -0.91 2.23 -6.75
C LEU A 111 -0.64 1.94 -5.28
N TYR A 112 -1.67 1.63 -4.50
CA TYR A 112 -1.46 1.27 -3.11
C TYR A 112 -2.33 0.09 -2.67
N GLU A 113 -1.80 -0.66 -1.72
CA GLU A 113 -2.44 -1.80 -1.09
C GLU A 113 -2.75 -1.48 0.35
N VAL A 114 -3.96 -1.83 0.81
CA VAL A 114 -4.39 -1.68 2.20
C VAL A 114 -4.61 -3.06 2.79
N TYR A 115 -3.93 -3.37 3.88
CA TYR A 115 -3.96 -4.70 4.51
C TYR A 115 -5.04 -4.75 5.57
N ILE A 116 -6.23 -5.20 5.18
CA ILE A 116 -7.39 -5.29 6.08
C ILE A 116 -7.14 -6.33 7.16
N THR A 117 -6.56 -7.48 6.77
CA THR A 117 -6.16 -8.52 7.72
C THR A 117 -4.66 -8.44 7.93
N ASP A 118 -4.23 -8.34 9.19
CA ASP A 118 -2.80 -8.34 9.53
C ASP A 118 -2.23 -9.73 9.28
N PRO A 119 -1.21 -9.87 8.41
CA PRO A 119 -0.59 -11.18 8.16
C PRO A 119 0.02 -11.85 9.39
N THR A 120 0.35 -11.08 10.42
CA THR A 120 0.89 -11.63 11.68
C THR A 120 -0.17 -12.22 12.58
N GLN A 121 -1.45 -11.90 12.35
CA GLN A 121 -2.57 -12.34 13.19
C GLN A 121 -3.26 -13.60 12.67
N THR A 122 -2.94 -14.04 11.47
CA THR A 122 -3.50 -15.26 10.89
C THR A 122 -2.39 -16.16 10.36
N SER A 123 -2.56 -17.46 10.54
CA SER A 123 -1.66 -18.48 9.98
C SER A 123 -2.17 -19.05 8.66
N ASN A 124 -3.40 -18.71 8.26
CA ASN A 124 -4.02 -19.20 7.04
C ASN A 124 -4.08 -18.10 5.99
N GLU A 125 -3.39 -18.27 4.86
CA GLU A 125 -3.38 -17.32 3.76
C GLU A 125 -4.78 -17.04 3.20
N ASP A 126 -5.69 -18.04 3.26
CA ASP A 126 -7.05 -17.90 2.75
C ASP A 126 -7.87 -16.87 3.55
N ASP A 127 -7.45 -16.56 4.77
CA ASP A 127 -8.12 -15.58 5.62
C ASP A 127 -7.61 -14.15 5.41
N LEU A 128 -6.59 -13.95 4.58
CA LEU A 128 -6.06 -12.62 4.27
C LEU A 128 -7.01 -11.84 3.39
N VAL A 129 -7.20 -10.58 3.72
CA VAL A 129 -7.99 -9.64 2.91
C VAL A 129 -7.14 -8.41 2.63
N THR A 130 -6.97 -8.09 1.36
CA THR A 130 -6.19 -6.94 0.90
C THR A 130 -7.04 -6.13 -0.06
N GLU A 131 -7.09 -4.83 0.12
CA GLU A 131 -7.71 -3.90 -0.84
C GLU A 131 -6.62 -3.28 -1.69
N ILE A 132 -6.81 -3.29 -3.01
CA ILE A 132 -5.85 -2.73 -3.97
C ILE A 132 -6.50 -1.55 -4.66
N TYR A 133 -5.87 -0.38 -4.57
CA TYR A 133 -6.36 0.86 -5.14
C TYR A 133 -5.45 1.33 -6.27
N TYR A 134 -6.03 1.54 -7.43
CA TYR A 134 -5.34 2.05 -8.61
C TYR A 134 -5.89 3.43 -8.93
N PRO A 135 -5.14 4.51 -8.59
CA PRO A 135 -5.62 5.87 -8.85
C PRO A 135 -5.72 6.15 -10.35
N VAL A 136 -6.86 6.71 -10.77
CA VAL A 136 -7.16 6.97 -12.18
C VAL A 136 -7.75 8.35 -12.39
N LYS A 137 -7.63 8.84 -13.62
CA LYS A 137 -8.35 10.03 -14.11
C LYS A 137 -8.78 9.79 -15.55
N LYS A 138 -9.80 10.49 -15.99
CA LYS A 138 -10.21 10.41 -17.40
C LYS A 138 -9.12 10.96 -18.31
N LYS A 139 -8.89 10.26 -19.40
CA LYS A 139 -8.00 10.73 -20.45
C LYS A 139 -8.52 12.01 -21.11
#